data_2afcde2c47291f1477d98fdd56d149c2
#
_entry.id   2afcde2c47291f1477d98fdd56d149c2
#
_cell.length_a   1.000
_cell.length_b   1.000
_cell.length_c   1.000
_cell.angle_alpha   90.00
_cell.angle_beta   90.00
_cell.angle_gamma   90.00
#
_symmetry.space_group_name_H-M   'P 1'
#
loop_
_entity.id
_entity.type
_entity.pdbx_description
1 polymer ?
#
loop_
_entity_poly.entity_id
_entity_poly.type
_entity_poly.pdbx_seq_one_letter_code
_entity_poly.pdbx_strand_id
1 'polypeptide(L)'
;MKVNVKKLRDTAILPEQGSAFAAGYDLFADVAEALEIEPHKTAMIPTGLAMEIPEGYFGGIFARSGLASKEGLRPANCVGVVDADYRGEVKVALHNDGEVVRTILPGQKVAQLVVVPFLSVEFDEVETLSDTVRGVGGFGSTGK
;
A
#
# COMPACT_ATOMS: atom_id res chain seq x y z
N MET A 1 -12.41 2.78 16.06
CA MET A 1 -12.91 2.17 14.80
C MET A 1 -12.52 0.69 14.80
N LYS A 2 -13.36 -0.19 14.27
CA LYS A 2 -13.05 -1.62 14.09
C LYS A 2 -13.02 -1.94 12.60
N VAL A 3 -12.06 -2.76 12.18
CA VAL A 3 -11.97 -3.34 10.83
C VAL A 3 -12.12 -4.85 11.01
N ASN A 4 -13.10 -5.46 10.35
CA ASN A 4 -13.23 -6.90 10.35
C ASN A 4 -12.18 -7.49 9.42
N VAL A 5 -11.47 -8.50 9.90
CA VAL A 5 -10.41 -9.19 9.15
C VAL A 5 -10.65 -10.69 9.19
N LYS A 6 -10.64 -11.30 8.02
CA LYS A 6 -10.75 -12.74 7.85
C LYS A 6 -9.39 -13.31 7.45
N LYS A 7 -8.90 -14.29 8.18
CA LYS A 7 -7.79 -15.14 7.73
C LYS A 7 -8.30 -16.10 6.66
N LEU A 8 -7.65 -16.10 5.52
CA LEU A 8 -7.92 -17.02 4.42
C LEU A 8 -7.11 -18.32 4.56
N ARG A 9 -6.04 -18.27 5.36
CA ARG A 9 -5.17 -19.40 5.73
C ARG A 9 -4.77 -19.28 7.20
N ASP A 10 -4.52 -20.39 7.85
CA ASP A 10 -4.12 -20.41 9.28
C ASP A 10 -2.76 -19.75 9.52
N THR A 11 -1.89 -19.77 8.50
CA THR A 11 -0.56 -19.14 8.51
C THR A 11 -0.59 -17.62 8.47
N ALA A 12 -1.72 -17.02 8.05
CA ALA A 12 -1.85 -15.58 7.95
C ALA A 12 -1.69 -14.90 9.32
N ILE A 13 -0.97 -13.77 9.34
CA ILE A 13 -0.72 -12.95 10.53
C ILE A 13 -1.57 -11.69 10.44
N LEU A 14 -2.31 -11.35 11.50
CA LEU A 14 -3.09 -10.12 11.55
C LEU A 14 -2.16 -8.89 11.52
N PRO A 15 -2.63 -7.76 10.96
CA PRO A 15 -1.82 -6.53 10.93
C PRO A 15 -1.47 -6.06 12.35
N GLU A 16 -0.24 -5.63 12.56
CA GLU A 16 0.28 -5.21 13.87
C GLU A 16 0.82 -3.79 13.85
N GLN A 17 0.49 -2.99 14.87
CA GLN A 17 1.13 -1.70 15.09
C GLN A 17 2.53 -1.88 15.68
N GLY A 18 3.52 -1.16 15.15
CA GLY A 18 4.87 -1.15 15.70
C GLY A 18 4.97 -0.39 17.03
N SER A 19 4.06 0.54 17.31
CA SER A 19 3.93 1.30 18.56
C SER A 19 2.50 1.81 18.72
N ALA A 20 2.12 2.21 19.94
CA ALA A 20 0.76 2.66 20.28
C ALA A 20 0.26 3.87 19.45
N PHE A 21 1.17 4.67 18.89
CA PHE A 21 0.84 5.85 18.08
C PHE A 21 1.26 5.69 16.61
N ALA A 22 1.65 4.50 16.17
CA ALA A 22 1.93 4.25 14.76
C ALA A 22 0.64 4.38 13.94
N ALA A 23 0.68 5.12 12.83
CA ALA A 23 -0.43 5.20 11.89
C ALA A 23 -0.56 3.91 11.07
N GLY A 24 0.57 3.23 10.81
CA GLY A 24 0.65 2.04 9.98
C GLY A 24 0.59 0.74 10.78
N TYR A 25 -0.06 -0.24 10.21
CA TYR A 25 -0.12 -1.62 10.68
C TYR A 25 0.70 -2.48 9.73
N ASP A 26 1.73 -3.15 10.23
CA ASP A 26 2.58 -4.03 9.44
C ASP A 26 1.77 -5.14 8.77
N LEU A 27 2.02 -5.37 7.47
CA LEU A 27 1.52 -6.50 6.70
C LEU A 27 2.62 -7.52 6.51
N PHE A 28 2.28 -8.79 6.69
CA PHE A 28 3.21 -9.92 6.70
C PHE A 28 3.03 -10.78 5.44
N ALA A 29 4.15 -11.27 4.90
CA ALA A 29 4.13 -12.21 3.79
C ALA A 29 3.61 -13.58 4.24
N ASP A 30 2.52 -14.04 3.64
CA ASP A 30 1.95 -15.37 3.85
C ASP A 30 2.33 -16.29 2.69
N VAL A 31 3.62 -16.54 2.57
CA VAL A 31 4.23 -17.47 1.60
C VAL A 31 4.69 -18.74 2.30
N ALA A 32 4.61 -19.87 1.62
CA ALA A 32 5.04 -21.16 2.18
C ALA A 32 6.56 -21.32 2.23
N GLU A 33 7.24 -20.71 1.24
CA GLU A 33 8.70 -20.78 1.05
C GLU A 33 9.23 -19.38 0.74
N ALA A 34 10.55 -19.21 0.81
CA ALA A 34 11.22 -17.99 0.41
C ALA A 34 10.90 -17.65 -1.06
N LEU A 35 10.55 -16.40 -1.32
CA LEU A 35 10.23 -15.89 -2.65
C LEU A 35 11.28 -14.87 -3.08
N GLU A 36 11.89 -15.08 -4.24
CA GLU A 36 12.86 -14.17 -4.81
C GLU A 36 12.20 -13.13 -5.73
N ILE A 37 12.69 -11.90 -5.66
CA ILE A 37 12.30 -10.80 -6.52
C ILE A 37 13.56 -10.30 -7.25
N GLU A 38 13.64 -10.63 -8.52
CA GLU A 38 14.71 -10.20 -9.40
C GLU A 38 14.78 -8.66 -9.50
N PRO A 39 15.95 -8.09 -9.84
CA PRO A 39 16.09 -6.66 -10.12
C PRO A 39 15.01 -6.18 -11.11
N HIS A 40 14.41 -5.02 -10.79
CA HIS A 40 13.38 -4.35 -11.61
C HIS A 40 12.13 -5.21 -11.89
N LYS A 41 11.87 -6.22 -11.07
CA LYS A 41 10.67 -7.06 -11.16
C LYS A 41 9.73 -6.81 -9.99
N THR A 42 8.47 -7.15 -10.20
CA THR A 42 7.40 -7.09 -9.21
C THR A 42 6.89 -8.49 -8.91
N ALA A 43 6.74 -8.80 -7.63
CA ALA A 43 6.08 -10.01 -7.17
C ALA A 43 4.83 -9.66 -6.37
N MET A 44 3.76 -10.44 -6.52
CA MET A 44 2.54 -10.32 -5.74
C MET A 44 2.68 -11.13 -4.46
N ILE A 45 2.90 -10.43 -3.34
CA ILE A 45 3.08 -11.06 -2.04
C ILE A 45 1.72 -11.20 -1.35
N PRO A 46 1.23 -12.43 -1.15
CA PRO A 46 -0.01 -12.67 -0.43
C PRO A 46 0.15 -12.35 1.05
N THR A 47 -0.92 -11.87 1.70
CA THR A 47 -0.97 -11.68 3.16
C THR A 47 -1.85 -12.72 3.85
N GLY A 48 -2.62 -13.50 3.10
CA GLY A 48 -3.61 -14.43 3.65
C GLY A 48 -4.82 -13.76 4.31
N LEU A 49 -5.00 -12.47 4.10
CA LEU A 49 -6.04 -11.68 4.76
C LEU A 49 -7.04 -11.09 3.77
N ALA A 50 -8.32 -11.11 4.12
CA ALA A 50 -9.37 -10.29 3.53
C ALA A 50 -9.93 -9.36 4.60
N MET A 51 -10.32 -8.13 4.22
CA MET A 51 -10.71 -7.08 5.16
C MET A 51 -11.99 -6.38 4.73
N GLU A 52 -12.74 -5.90 5.72
CA GLU A 52 -13.86 -4.97 5.51
C GLU A 52 -13.43 -3.59 5.98
N ILE A 53 -12.86 -2.80 5.07
CA ILE A 53 -12.57 -1.39 5.35
C ILE A 53 -13.89 -0.65 5.50
N PRO A 54 -14.09 0.18 6.55
CA PRO A 54 -15.33 0.91 6.74
C PRO A 54 -15.63 1.88 5.59
N GLU A 55 -16.93 2.09 5.31
CA GLU A 55 -17.39 3.08 4.33
C GLU A 55 -16.84 4.48 4.65
N GLY A 56 -16.45 5.24 3.62
CA GLY A 56 -15.79 6.53 3.76
C GLY A 56 -14.28 6.46 4.04
N TYR A 57 -13.71 5.25 4.04
CA TYR A 57 -12.28 5.00 4.20
C TYR A 57 -11.76 4.04 3.14
N PHE A 58 -10.47 4.10 2.88
CA PHE A 58 -9.75 3.09 2.13
C PHE A 58 -8.55 2.57 2.92
N GLY A 59 -8.13 1.35 2.64
CA GLY A 59 -6.89 0.80 3.15
C GLY A 59 -5.73 1.18 2.23
N GLY A 60 -4.86 2.09 2.68
CA GLY A 60 -3.65 2.44 1.94
C GLY A 60 -2.52 1.46 2.26
N ILE A 61 -1.95 0.82 1.24
CA ILE A 61 -0.77 -0.05 1.38
C ILE A 61 0.46 0.77 1.03
N PHE A 62 1.22 1.14 2.06
CA PHE A 62 2.42 1.97 1.98
C PHE A 62 3.69 1.16 2.12
N ALA A 63 4.78 1.69 1.59
CA ALA A 63 6.11 1.12 1.81
C ALA A 63 6.51 1.18 3.30
N ARG A 64 7.29 0.19 3.75
CA ARG A 64 8.04 0.30 4.99
C ARG A 64 9.36 1.03 4.72
N SER A 65 9.65 2.05 5.50
CA SER A 65 10.81 2.93 5.29
C SER A 65 12.13 2.16 5.17
N GLY A 66 12.36 1.17 6.02
CA GLY A 66 13.58 0.37 6.00
C GLY A 66 13.74 -0.46 4.73
N LEU A 67 12.68 -1.13 4.28
CA LEU A 67 12.70 -1.91 3.04
C LEU A 67 12.91 -1.00 1.82
N ALA A 68 12.17 0.11 1.75
CA ALA A 68 12.27 1.03 0.61
C ALA A 68 13.63 1.72 0.53
N SER A 69 14.14 2.27 1.65
CA SER A 69 15.34 3.10 1.64
C SER A 69 16.65 2.30 1.63
N LYS A 70 16.67 1.10 2.23
CA LYS A 70 17.90 0.30 2.35
C LYS A 70 17.96 -0.86 1.35
N GLU A 71 16.81 -1.42 1.00
CA GLU A 71 16.74 -2.62 0.17
C GLU A 71 16.12 -2.38 -1.21
N GLY A 72 15.57 -1.18 -1.45
CA GLY A 72 14.92 -0.84 -2.71
C GLY A 72 13.60 -1.57 -2.93
N LEU A 73 12.98 -2.11 -1.86
CA LEU A 73 11.70 -2.83 -1.95
C LEU A 73 10.54 -1.94 -1.54
N ARG A 74 9.61 -1.71 -2.45
CA ARG A 74 8.41 -0.90 -2.23
C ARG A 74 7.19 -1.44 -2.98
N PRO A 75 5.96 -1.08 -2.59
CA PRO A 75 4.80 -1.35 -3.42
C PRO A 75 4.95 -0.71 -4.82
N ALA A 76 4.70 -1.50 -5.88
CA ALA A 76 4.83 -1.05 -7.27
C ALA A 76 3.85 0.08 -7.61
N ASN A 77 2.66 0.06 -7.03
CA ASN A 77 1.62 1.09 -7.18
C ASN A 77 1.83 2.31 -6.26
N CYS A 78 2.97 2.39 -5.54
CA CYS A 78 3.41 3.46 -4.64
C CYS A 78 2.52 3.68 -3.42
N VAL A 79 1.20 3.68 -3.63
CA VAL A 79 0.18 3.42 -2.61
C VAL A 79 -0.80 2.43 -3.22
N GLY A 80 -0.89 1.23 -2.64
CA GLY A 80 -1.95 0.29 -2.94
C GLY A 80 -3.26 0.79 -2.34
N VAL A 81 -4.37 0.72 -3.09
CA VAL A 81 -5.69 1.12 -2.60
C VAL A 81 -6.54 -0.13 -2.41
N VAL A 82 -7.01 -0.32 -1.17
CA VAL A 82 -7.99 -1.35 -0.81
C VAL A 82 -9.31 -0.65 -0.54
N ASP A 83 -10.25 -0.80 -1.45
CA ASP A 83 -11.57 -0.16 -1.37
C ASP A 83 -12.43 -0.79 -0.27
N ALA A 84 -13.42 -0.03 0.22
CA ALA A 84 -14.33 -0.48 1.28
C ALA A 84 -15.17 -1.70 0.89
N ASP A 85 -15.47 -1.86 -0.40
CA ASP A 85 -16.24 -2.98 -0.96
C ASP A 85 -15.38 -4.15 -1.46
N TYR A 86 -14.05 -4.05 -1.40
CA TYR A 86 -13.17 -5.16 -1.77
C TYR A 86 -13.19 -6.27 -0.71
N ARG A 87 -13.46 -7.52 -1.15
CA ARG A 87 -13.52 -8.71 -0.28
C ARG A 87 -12.50 -9.78 -0.64
N GLY A 88 -11.64 -9.50 -1.61
CA GLY A 88 -10.56 -10.40 -2.00
C GLY A 88 -9.38 -10.37 -1.03
N GLU A 89 -8.41 -11.23 -1.30
CA GLU A 89 -7.16 -11.25 -0.55
C GLU A 89 -6.37 -9.96 -0.75
N VAL A 90 -5.96 -9.32 0.34
CA VAL A 90 -5.01 -8.22 0.32
C VAL A 90 -3.64 -8.76 -0.08
N LYS A 91 -3.10 -8.27 -1.19
CA LYS A 91 -1.76 -8.63 -1.68
C LYS A 91 -0.91 -7.38 -1.84
N VAL A 92 0.37 -7.51 -1.59
CA VAL A 92 1.35 -6.44 -1.80
C VAL A 92 2.07 -6.70 -3.13
N ALA A 93 1.88 -5.82 -4.11
CA ALA A 93 2.67 -5.83 -5.35
C ALA A 93 4.06 -5.25 -5.04
N LEU A 94 5.00 -6.08 -4.57
CA LEU A 94 6.30 -5.62 -4.10
C LEU A 94 7.30 -5.57 -5.26
N HIS A 95 7.85 -4.38 -5.52
CA HIS A 95 8.80 -4.11 -6.59
C HIS A 95 10.22 -3.97 -6.04
N ASN A 96 11.18 -4.54 -6.75
CA ASN A 96 12.60 -4.41 -6.46
C ASN A 96 13.21 -3.34 -7.38
N ASP A 97 13.48 -2.15 -6.84
CA ASP A 97 14.16 -1.04 -7.55
C ASP A 97 15.70 -1.21 -7.58
N GLY A 98 16.23 -2.21 -6.87
CA GLY A 98 17.67 -2.44 -6.76
C GLY A 98 18.22 -3.31 -7.87
N GLU A 99 19.57 -3.48 -7.85
CA GLU A 99 20.35 -4.25 -8.84
C GLU A 99 20.65 -5.70 -8.37
N VAL A 100 20.19 -6.07 -7.19
CA VAL A 100 20.41 -7.41 -6.63
C VAL A 100 19.07 -8.10 -6.34
N VAL A 101 19.05 -9.43 -6.46
CA VAL A 101 17.89 -10.24 -6.08
C VAL A 101 17.56 -10.00 -4.61
N ARG A 102 16.28 -9.84 -4.30
CA ARG A 102 15.77 -9.73 -2.95
C ARG A 102 14.93 -10.95 -2.59
N THR A 103 15.08 -11.43 -1.38
CA THR A 103 14.37 -12.61 -0.89
C THR A 103 13.37 -12.20 0.18
N ILE A 104 12.12 -12.61 0.02
CA ILE A 104 11.04 -12.44 0.98
C ILE A 104 10.83 -13.77 1.70
N LEU A 105 10.96 -13.77 3.02
CA LEU A 105 10.77 -14.95 3.85
C LEU A 105 9.31 -15.05 4.34
N PRO A 106 8.84 -16.28 4.65
CA PRO A 106 7.55 -16.47 5.32
C PRO A 106 7.46 -15.64 6.61
N GLY A 107 6.34 -14.91 6.80
CA GLY A 107 6.13 -14.06 7.98
C GLY A 107 6.93 -12.76 8.01
N GLN A 108 7.66 -12.43 6.95
CA GLN A 108 8.38 -11.16 6.87
C GLN A 108 7.41 -9.99 6.70
N LYS A 109 7.69 -8.87 7.38
CA LYS A 109 6.97 -7.60 7.21
C LYS A 109 7.33 -6.98 5.87
N VAL A 110 6.35 -6.82 4.97
CA VAL A 110 6.59 -6.39 3.57
C VAL A 110 6.03 -5.02 3.22
N ALA A 111 5.04 -4.57 3.95
CA ALA A 111 4.38 -3.27 3.76
C ALA A 111 3.72 -2.83 5.07
N GLN A 112 3.06 -1.68 5.05
CA GLN A 112 2.19 -1.25 6.14
C GLN A 112 0.85 -0.76 5.59
N LEU A 113 -0.22 -1.10 6.31
CA LEU A 113 -1.59 -0.66 6.03
C LEU A 113 -1.90 0.58 6.89
N VAL A 114 -2.45 1.61 6.27
CA VAL A 114 -3.04 2.77 6.95
C VAL A 114 -4.49 2.91 6.51
N VAL A 115 -5.42 3.02 7.44
CA VAL A 115 -6.83 3.30 7.11
C VAL A 115 -7.00 4.82 7.01
N VAL A 116 -7.37 5.29 5.80
CA VAL A 116 -7.38 6.72 5.45
C VAL A 116 -8.80 7.13 5.05
N PRO A 117 -9.36 8.22 5.59
CA PRO A 117 -10.64 8.76 5.13
C PRO A 117 -10.51 9.39 3.74
N PHE A 118 -11.58 9.31 2.95
CA PHE A 118 -11.66 10.00 1.65
C PHE A 118 -13.02 10.68 1.49
N LEU A 119 -13.06 11.64 0.57
CA LEU A 119 -14.29 12.31 0.17
C LEU A 119 -14.80 11.67 -1.12
N SER A 120 -16.07 11.26 -1.11
CA SER A 120 -16.78 10.93 -2.34
C SER A 120 -17.12 12.24 -3.06
N VAL A 121 -16.74 12.35 -4.33
CA VAL A 121 -16.96 13.55 -5.15
C VAL A 121 -17.72 13.20 -6.41
N GLU A 122 -18.51 14.14 -6.90
CA GLU A 122 -19.13 14.11 -8.20
C GLU A 122 -18.32 15.03 -9.11
N PHE A 123 -17.99 14.56 -10.32
CA PHE A 123 -17.28 15.38 -11.32
C PHE A 123 -18.30 16.02 -12.24
N ASP A 124 -18.28 17.35 -12.32
CA ASP A 124 -19.11 18.14 -13.22
C ASP A 124 -18.24 18.66 -14.37
N GLU A 125 -18.59 18.31 -15.60
CA GLU A 125 -17.90 18.76 -16.81
C GLU A 125 -18.27 20.19 -17.10
N VAL A 126 -17.27 21.09 -17.12
CA VAL A 126 -17.44 22.50 -17.41
C VAL A 126 -16.54 22.93 -18.57
N GLU A 127 -16.95 23.94 -19.34
CA GLU A 127 -16.15 24.48 -20.46
C GLU A 127 -14.93 25.26 -19.97
N THR A 128 -15.04 25.91 -18.80
CA THR A 128 -13.98 26.77 -18.26
C THR A 128 -13.84 26.61 -16.76
N LEU A 129 -12.61 26.66 -16.27
CA LEU A 129 -12.29 26.71 -14.83
C LEU A 129 -12.08 28.16 -14.38
N SER A 130 -12.25 28.41 -13.09
CA SER A 130 -11.96 29.73 -12.50
C SER A 130 -10.47 30.08 -12.60
N ASP A 131 -10.16 31.35 -12.77
CA ASP A 131 -8.79 31.84 -12.80
C ASP A 131 -8.14 31.79 -11.41
N THR A 132 -6.82 31.54 -11.39
CA THR A 132 -6.00 31.59 -10.17
C THR A 132 -4.68 32.29 -10.47
N VAL A 133 -4.02 32.83 -9.43
CA VAL A 133 -2.69 33.46 -9.56
C VAL A 133 -1.65 32.45 -10.11
N ARG A 134 -1.76 31.18 -9.78
CA ARG A 134 -0.87 30.13 -10.29
C ARG A 134 -1.17 29.76 -11.75
N GLY A 135 -2.42 29.86 -12.18
CA GLY A 135 -2.88 29.43 -13.51
C GLY A 135 -2.43 28.00 -13.86
N VAL A 136 -1.85 27.83 -15.03
CA VAL A 136 -1.34 26.55 -15.54
C VAL A 136 0.07 26.20 -15.06
N GLY A 137 0.66 27.00 -14.18
CA GLY A 137 2.02 26.78 -13.67
C GLY A 137 2.16 25.48 -12.87
N GLY A 138 3.09 24.62 -13.29
CA GLY A 138 3.39 23.34 -12.64
C GLY A 138 4.78 22.85 -13.02
N PHE A 139 5.17 21.65 -12.55
CA PHE A 139 6.43 20.96 -12.91
C PHE A 139 7.70 21.83 -12.73
N GLY A 140 7.77 22.62 -11.65
CA GLY A 140 8.90 23.48 -11.35
C GLY A 140 8.80 24.89 -11.91
N SER A 141 7.62 25.34 -12.39
CA SER A 141 7.40 26.68 -12.90
C SER A 141 7.62 27.81 -11.87
N THR A 142 7.68 27.49 -10.56
CA THR A 142 7.90 28.43 -9.46
C THR A 142 9.37 28.65 -9.11
N GLY A 143 10.30 28.12 -9.92
CA GLY A 143 11.74 28.28 -9.76
C GLY A 143 12.39 27.27 -8.79
N LYS A 144 13.73 27.20 -8.83
CA LYS A 144 14.55 26.54 -7.83
C LYS A 144 14.80 27.44 -6.65
#